data_5f0a89e1727f99c6bfe20d8d7e281652
#
_entry.id   5f0a89e1727f99c6bfe20d8d7e281652
#
_cell.length_a   1.000
_cell.length_b   1.000
_cell.length_c   1.000
_cell.angle_alpha   90.00
_cell.angle_beta   90.00
_cell.angle_gamma   90.00
#
_symmetry.space_group_name_H-M   'P 1'
#
loop_
_entity.id
_entity.type
_entity.pdbx_description
1 polymer ?
#
loop_
_entity_poly.entity_id
_entity_poly.type
_entity_poly.pdbx_seq_one_letter_code
_entity_poly.pdbx_strand_id
1 'polypeptide(L)'
;ERVEDIKNSQPISDRSKTVVEPLVSEQWFVKMEPLAKPAIGAVKDGTLKFRPERWSKVYLDWLENVRDWCISRQLWWGHRIPVWYDEDGVPCASVEDLELGSAHPETGKPLVRQDDDVLDTWASSWLWPFATLGWPDDTADMRRFYPTQFLATARDIIYLWVARMVMAGYELLDHLPEEQRNPFATCYIHATVLDAKGRRMSKSAGNGIDPLEMIEQYGADSVRFCLISL
;
A
#
# COMPACT_ATOMS: atom_id res chain seq x y z
N GLU A 1 -32.82 -9.56 39.43
CA GLU A 1 -31.81 -9.38 38.33
C GLU A 1 -30.77 -10.47 38.51
N ARG A 2 -30.47 -11.18 37.41
CA ARG A 2 -29.40 -12.20 37.37
C ARG A 2 -28.15 -11.57 36.76
N VAL A 3 -27.08 -11.53 37.54
CA VAL A 3 -25.78 -11.09 37.05
C VAL A 3 -24.98 -12.32 36.61
N GLU A 4 -24.53 -12.35 35.35
CA GLU A 4 -23.69 -13.40 34.82
C GLU A 4 -22.33 -12.83 34.38
N ASP A 5 -21.25 -13.53 34.72
CA ASP A 5 -19.92 -13.19 34.24
C ASP A 5 -19.79 -13.62 32.78
N ILE A 6 -19.52 -12.65 31.89
CA ILE A 6 -19.29 -12.90 30.47
C ILE A 6 -17.83 -12.56 30.12
N LYS A 7 -17.24 -13.36 29.22
CA LYS A 7 -15.96 -13.02 28.60
C LYS A 7 -16.19 -12.12 27.40
N ASN A 8 -15.67 -10.90 27.44
CA ASN A 8 -15.72 -9.96 26.34
C ASN A 8 -14.30 -9.70 25.82
N SER A 9 -14.08 -9.86 24.50
CA SER A 9 -12.82 -9.49 23.85
C SER A 9 -12.90 -8.04 23.41
N GLN A 10 -12.05 -7.19 23.98
CA GLN A 10 -11.96 -5.78 23.60
C GLN A 10 -10.76 -5.54 22.70
N PRO A 11 -10.88 -4.74 21.62
CA PRO A 11 -9.75 -4.35 20.81
C PRO A 11 -8.82 -3.43 21.63
N ILE A 12 -7.52 -3.72 21.57
CA ILE A 12 -6.50 -2.93 22.26
C ILE A 12 -5.55 -2.36 21.20
N SER A 13 -5.22 -1.07 21.32
CA SER A 13 -4.24 -0.40 20.50
C SER A 13 -2.86 -1.02 20.70
N ASP A 14 -2.21 -1.45 19.64
CA ASP A 14 -0.85 -2.00 19.69
C ASP A 14 0.19 -1.00 20.22
N ARG A 15 -0.05 0.29 20.01
CA ARG A 15 0.87 1.37 20.42
C ARG A 15 0.65 1.80 21.87
N SER A 16 -0.58 2.21 22.21
CA SER A 16 -0.91 2.77 23.52
C SER A 16 -1.25 1.71 24.57
N LYS A 17 -1.58 0.48 24.13
CA LYS A 17 -2.09 -0.62 24.99
C LYS A 17 -3.38 -0.28 25.72
N THR A 18 -4.10 0.74 25.26
CA THR A 18 -5.42 1.13 25.75
C THR A 18 -6.53 0.50 24.91
N VAL A 19 -7.73 0.41 25.49
CA VAL A 19 -8.91 -0.05 24.75
C VAL A 19 -9.23 0.93 23.62
N VAL A 20 -9.51 0.39 22.43
CA VAL A 20 -9.91 1.19 21.27
C VAL A 20 -11.42 1.42 21.33
N GLU A 21 -11.83 2.68 21.32
CA GLU A 21 -13.23 3.08 21.23
C GLU A 21 -13.54 3.55 19.80
N PRO A 22 -14.53 2.95 19.11
CA PRO A 22 -14.92 3.38 17.77
C PRO A 22 -15.46 4.82 17.78
N LEU A 23 -14.90 5.68 16.96
CA LEU A 23 -15.38 7.05 16.75
C LEU A 23 -15.72 7.22 15.27
N VAL A 24 -16.92 7.70 14.97
CA VAL A 24 -17.31 8.07 13.62
C VAL A 24 -16.76 9.46 13.32
N SER A 25 -15.98 9.58 12.26
CA SER A 25 -15.42 10.85 11.79
C SER A 25 -15.38 10.87 10.27
N GLU A 26 -15.30 12.07 9.69
CA GLU A 26 -15.06 12.23 8.26
C GLU A 26 -13.68 11.71 7.91
N GLN A 27 -13.61 10.96 6.79
CA GLN A 27 -12.37 10.34 6.32
C GLN A 27 -12.32 10.41 4.79
N TRP A 28 -11.11 10.41 4.25
CA TRP A 28 -10.90 10.28 2.82
C TRP A 28 -10.89 8.82 2.39
N PHE A 29 -11.67 8.51 1.36
CA PHE A 29 -11.76 7.16 0.80
C PHE A 29 -11.45 7.15 -0.69
N VAL A 30 -10.73 6.12 -1.13
CA VAL A 30 -10.61 5.76 -2.53
C VAL A 30 -11.70 4.73 -2.87
N LYS A 31 -12.48 5.00 -3.91
CA LYS A 31 -13.48 4.08 -4.43
C LYS A 31 -12.79 2.95 -5.18
N MET A 32 -12.71 1.78 -4.57
CA MET A 32 -11.83 0.69 -5.02
C MET A 32 -12.41 -0.18 -6.13
N GLU A 33 -13.73 -0.35 -6.20
CA GLU A 33 -14.36 -1.27 -7.17
C GLU A 33 -13.98 -0.97 -8.64
N PRO A 34 -14.05 0.28 -9.15
CA PRO A 34 -13.66 0.57 -10.52
C PRO A 34 -12.18 0.28 -10.79
N LEU A 35 -11.30 0.53 -9.81
CA LEU A 35 -9.86 0.29 -9.91
C LEU A 35 -9.52 -1.21 -9.90
N ALA A 36 -10.30 -2.01 -9.21
CA ALA A 36 -10.07 -3.45 -9.10
C ALA A 36 -10.36 -4.19 -10.43
N LYS A 37 -11.30 -3.70 -11.25
CA LYS A 37 -11.72 -4.39 -12.48
C LYS A 37 -10.57 -4.65 -13.45
N PRO A 38 -9.77 -3.65 -13.88
CA PRO A 38 -8.62 -3.91 -14.76
C PRO A 38 -7.53 -4.76 -14.07
N ALA A 39 -7.32 -4.59 -12.77
CA ALA A 39 -6.34 -5.37 -12.00
C ALA A 39 -6.71 -6.87 -11.93
N ILE A 40 -8.01 -7.20 -11.82
CA ILE A 40 -8.53 -8.57 -11.93
C ILE A 40 -8.31 -9.10 -13.35
N GLY A 41 -8.61 -8.28 -14.38
CA GLY A 41 -8.40 -8.61 -15.79
C GLY A 41 -6.98 -9.06 -16.06
N ALA A 42 -6.00 -8.30 -15.62
CA ALA A 42 -4.58 -8.56 -15.84
C ALA A 42 -4.10 -9.94 -15.35
N VAL A 43 -4.70 -10.48 -14.29
CA VAL A 43 -4.38 -11.84 -13.82
C VAL A 43 -5.16 -12.89 -14.61
N LYS A 44 -6.44 -12.63 -14.94
CA LYS A 44 -7.29 -13.57 -15.66
C LYS A 44 -6.84 -13.79 -17.12
N ASP A 45 -6.31 -12.78 -17.76
CA ASP A 45 -5.78 -12.85 -19.14
C ASP A 45 -4.30 -13.26 -19.21
N GLY A 46 -3.61 -13.30 -18.07
CA GLY A 46 -2.21 -13.71 -17.96
C GLY A 46 -1.19 -12.61 -18.22
N THR A 47 -1.60 -11.35 -18.31
CA THR A 47 -0.72 -10.17 -18.36
C THR A 47 0.13 -10.07 -17.10
N LEU A 48 -0.48 -10.34 -15.92
CA LEU A 48 0.20 -10.49 -14.65
C LEU A 48 0.19 -11.95 -14.19
N LYS A 49 1.36 -12.52 -13.94
CA LYS A 49 1.53 -13.90 -13.46
C LYS A 49 2.14 -13.93 -12.07
N PHE A 50 1.49 -14.65 -11.16
CA PHE A 50 2.07 -14.95 -9.85
C PHE A 50 2.93 -16.21 -9.88
N ARG A 51 4.03 -16.19 -9.14
CA ARG A 51 4.88 -17.36 -8.90
C ARG A 51 5.16 -17.49 -7.39
N PRO A 52 4.81 -18.63 -6.73
CA PRO A 52 3.96 -19.71 -7.21
C PRO A 52 2.53 -19.29 -7.57
N GLU A 53 1.93 -20.00 -8.52
CA GLU A 53 0.60 -19.66 -9.10
C GLU A 53 -0.54 -19.59 -8.06
N ARG A 54 -0.44 -20.37 -6.98
CA ARG A 54 -1.44 -20.37 -5.88
C ARG A 54 -1.76 -18.97 -5.34
N TRP A 55 -0.84 -18.01 -5.45
CA TRP A 55 -1.03 -16.65 -4.98
C TRP A 55 -1.95 -15.80 -5.86
N SER A 56 -2.18 -16.22 -7.12
CA SER A 56 -3.19 -15.61 -7.98
C SER A 56 -4.59 -15.68 -7.34
N LYS A 57 -4.90 -16.78 -6.69
CA LYS A 57 -6.18 -16.93 -5.98
C LYS A 57 -6.33 -15.94 -4.84
N VAL A 58 -5.28 -15.76 -4.02
CA VAL A 58 -5.30 -14.82 -2.89
C VAL A 58 -5.49 -13.38 -3.38
N TYR A 59 -4.82 -13.02 -4.47
CA TYR A 59 -4.94 -11.71 -5.12
C TYR A 59 -6.38 -11.49 -5.66
N LEU A 60 -6.92 -12.45 -6.39
CA LEU A 60 -8.26 -12.37 -6.98
C LEU A 60 -9.36 -12.35 -5.91
N ASP A 61 -9.28 -13.25 -4.92
CA ASP A 61 -10.26 -13.32 -3.82
C ASP A 61 -10.36 -11.98 -3.07
N TRP A 62 -9.23 -11.28 -2.89
CA TRP A 62 -9.23 -9.98 -2.24
C TRP A 62 -9.85 -8.90 -3.13
N LEU A 63 -9.48 -8.84 -4.41
CA LEU A 63 -9.97 -7.82 -5.35
C LEU A 63 -11.45 -7.97 -5.67
N GLU A 64 -11.93 -9.20 -5.78
CA GLU A 64 -13.37 -9.49 -6.05
C GLU A 64 -14.26 -9.11 -4.86
N ASN A 65 -13.69 -8.98 -3.65
CA ASN A 65 -14.39 -8.58 -2.44
C ASN A 65 -13.86 -7.25 -1.87
N VAL A 66 -13.21 -6.44 -2.71
CA VAL A 66 -12.57 -5.21 -2.25
C VAL A 66 -13.61 -4.21 -1.71
N ARG A 67 -13.25 -3.53 -0.61
CA ARG A 67 -14.00 -2.42 -0.03
C ARG A 67 -13.27 -1.12 -0.27
N ASP A 68 -13.99 -0.01 -0.21
CA ASP A 68 -13.40 1.31 -0.30
C ASP A 68 -12.28 1.49 0.72
N TRP A 69 -11.20 2.10 0.28
CA TRP A 69 -9.98 2.23 1.05
C TRP A 69 -9.92 3.58 1.73
N CYS A 70 -10.03 3.61 3.05
CA CYS A 70 -9.73 4.79 3.84
C CYS A 70 -8.24 5.12 3.73
N ILE A 71 -7.92 6.27 3.18
CA ILE A 71 -6.53 6.73 2.95
C ILE A 71 -6.06 7.79 3.93
N SER A 72 -6.94 8.36 4.74
CA SER A 72 -6.58 9.34 5.76
C SER A 72 -6.13 8.67 7.06
N ARG A 73 -5.10 9.25 7.70
CA ARG A 73 -4.56 8.81 8.98
C ARG A 73 -4.32 10.01 9.88
N GLN A 74 -4.73 9.89 11.14
CA GLN A 74 -4.54 10.90 12.18
C GLN A 74 -3.17 10.70 12.83
N LEU A 75 -2.10 11.01 12.10
CA LEU A 75 -0.71 10.84 12.51
C LEU A 75 0.06 12.15 12.38
N TRP A 76 1.07 12.35 13.23
CA TRP A 76 1.96 13.49 13.16
C TRP A 76 2.97 13.43 12.01
N TRP A 77 3.31 12.23 11.55
CA TRP A 77 4.31 12.02 10.51
C TRP A 77 3.71 11.29 9.31
N GLY A 78 3.89 11.86 8.14
CA GLY A 78 3.42 11.30 6.87
C GLY A 78 3.27 12.39 5.80
N HIS A 79 2.74 12.00 4.65
CA HIS A 79 2.38 12.92 3.57
C HIS A 79 1.05 13.58 3.90
N ARG A 80 1.06 14.85 4.25
CA ARG A 80 -0.14 15.61 4.54
C ARG A 80 -1.08 15.60 3.33
N ILE A 81 -2.36 15.42 3.56
CA ILE A 81 -3.36 15.41 2.49
C ILE A 81 -3.38 16.79 1.82
N PRO A 82 -3.16 16.87 0.49
CA PRO A 82 -3.05 18.13 -0.24
C PRO A 82 -4.42 18.70 -0.60
N VAL A 83 -5.25 18.92 0.42
CA VAL A 83 -6.60 19.46 0.30
C VAL A 83 -6.75 20.63 1.26
N TRP A 84 -7.27 21.73 0.74
CA TRP A 84 -7.59 22.95 1.49
C TRP A 84 -9.10 23.17 1.49
N TYR A 85 -9.59 23.84 2.50
CA TYR A 85 -11.01 24.11 2.69
C TYR A 85 -11.26 25.59 2.82
N ASP A 86 -12.34 26.05 2.19
CA ASP A 86 -12.84 27.40 2.40
C ASP A 86 -13.63 27.55 3.71
N GLU A 87 -14.17 28.73 3.98
CA GLU A 87 -14.95 29.04 5.18
C GLU A 87 -16.27 28.25 5.28
N ASP A 88 -16.79 27.72 4.19
CA ASP A 88 -17.97 26.85 4.16
C ASP A 88 -17.60 25.36 4.24
N GLY A 89 -16.31 25.05 4.29
CA GLY A 89 -15.82 23.66 4.32
C GLY A 89 -15.78 23.00 2.94
N VAL A 90 -15.84 23.75 1.84
CA VAL A 90 -15.71 23.21 0.48
C VAL A 90 -14.25 22.85 0.24
N PRO A 91 -13.94 21.60 -0.16
CA PRO A 91 -12.57 21.16 -0.38
C PRO A 91 -12.04 21.54 -1.76
N CYS A 92 -10.76 21.88 -1.86
CA CYS A 92 -10.01 21.90 -3.12
C CYS A 92 -8.66 21.19 -2.96
N ALA A 93 -8.33 20.34 -3.93
CA ALA A 93 -7.03 19.69 -4.00
C ALA A 93 -6.06 20.55 -4.83
N SER A 94 -4.79 20.56 -4.42
CA SER A 94 -3.74 21.24 -5.16
C SER A 94 -2.43 20.47 -5.08
N VAL A 95 -1.65 20.49 -6.16
CA VAL A 95 -0.27 19.96 -6.17
C VAL A 95 0.72 20.92 -5.54
N GLU A 96 0.35 22.20 -5.44
CA GLU A 96 1.16 23.23 -4.82
C GLU A 96 0.54 23.65 -3.48
N ASP A 97 1.39 24.05 -2.53
CA ASP A 97 0.93 24.54 -1.26
C ASP A 97 0.18 25.89 -1.45
N LEU A 98 -1.07 25.90 -1.04
CA LEU A 98 -1.90 27.09 -1.10
C LEU A 98 -1.79 27.89 0.20
N GLU A 99 -1.66 29.23 0.07
CA GLU A 99 -1.64 30.11 1.24
C GLU A 99 -3.03 30.25 1.86
N LEU A 100 -3.11 30.15 3.19
CA LEU A 100 -4.36 30.43 3.91
C LEU A 100 -4.74 31.91 3.71
N GLY A 101 -6.02 32.16 3.45
CA GLY A 101 -6.55 33.45 3.08
C GLY A 101 -6.59 33.72 1.56
N SER A 102 -5.91 32.91 0.74
CA SER A 102 -6.07 32.98 -0.72
C SER A 102 -7.46 32.52 -1.16
N ALA A 103 -7.88 32.90 -2.36
CA ALA A 103 -9.20 32.54 -2.87
C ALA A 103 -9.27 31.06 -3.29
N HIS A 104 -10.29 30.37 -2.84
CA HIS A 104 -10.62 29.01 -3.31
C HIS A 104 -10.89 29.04 -4.83
N PRO A 105 -10.32 28.12 -5.65
CA PRO A 105 -10.40 28.18 -7.11
C PRO A 105 -11.83 28.20 -7.69
N GLU A 106 -12.77 27.51 -7.02
CA GLU A 106 -14.16 27.40 -7.51
C GLU A 106 -15.12 28.35 -6.82
N THR A 107 -15.01 28.53 -5.50
CA THR A 107 -15.98 29.35 -4.74
C THR A 107 -15.55 30.82 -4.62
N GLY A 108 -14.28 31.12 -4.84
CA GLY A 108 -13.71 32.46 -4.64
C GLY A 108 -13.59 32.88 -3.17
N LYS A 109 -14.01 32.05 -2.22
CA LYS A 109 -13.95 32.31 -0.79
C LYS A 109 -12.55 32.08 -0.23
N PRO A 110 -12.19 32.72 0.89
CA PRO A 110 -10.87 32.53 1.49
C PRO A 110 -10.67 31.09 1.99
N LEU A 111 -9.50 30.51 1.72
CA LEU A 111 -9.07 29.25 2.29
C LEU A 111 -8.74 29.43 3.77
N VAL A 112 -9.33 28.63 4.64
CA VAL A 112 -9.19 28.77 6.09
C VAL A 112 -8.34 27.69 6.75
N ARG A 113 -8.21 26.52 6.13
CA ARG A 113 -7.37 25.42 6.64
C ARG A 113 -6.96 24.46 5.54
N GLN A 114 -5.86 23.75 5.74
CA GLN A 114 -5.51 22.52 5.04
C GLN A 114 -5.96 21.33 5.87
N ASP A 115 -6.21 20.20 5.23
CA ASP A 115 -6.51 18.93 5.91
C ASP A 115 -5.40 18.60 6.91
N ASP A 116 -5.78 18.15 8.12
CA ASP A 116 -4.83 17.84 9.19
C ASP A 116 -4.31 16.40 9.11
N ASP A 117 -5.00 15.54 8.36
CA ASP A 117 -4.65 14.14 8.19
C ASP A 117 -3.47 13.95 7.23
N VAL A 118 -2.83 12.81 7.35
CA VAL A 118 -1.80 12.35 6.42
C VAL A 118 -2.31 11.13 5.65
N LEU A 119 -1.70 10.87 4.49
CA LEU A 119 -2.02 9.71 3.68
C LEU A 119 -1.54 8.42 4.33
N ASP A 120 -2.32 7.36 4.16
CA ASP A 120 -1.88 5.99 4.42
C ASP A 120 -0.56 5.68 3.70
N THR A 121 0.33 4.95 4.36
CA THR A 121 1.63 4.54 3.80
C THR A 121 1.50 3.93 2.40
N TRP A 122 0.46 3.13 2.18
CA TRP A 122 0.23 2.47 0.90
C TRP A 122 -0.28 3.41 -0.19
N ALA A 123 -0.82 4.57 0.18
CA ALA A 123 -1.27 5.59 -0.77
C ALA A 123 -0.12 6.33 -1.48
N SER A 124 1.10 6.31 -0.93
CA SER A 124 2.30 6.74 -1.65
C SER A 124 3.05 5.55 -2.28
N SER A 125 3.11 4.41 -1.56
CA SER A 125 3.85 3.23 -2.00
C SER A 125 3.30 2.60 -3.29
N TRP A 126 2.02 2.77 -3.59
CA TRP A 126 1.42 2.25 -4.84
C TRP A 126 1.93 2.95 -6.10
N LEU A 127 2.50 4.15 -5.95
CA LEU A 127 3.09 4.91 -7.04
C LEU A 127 4.53 4.46 -7.39
N TRP A 128 5.12 3.63 -6.56
CA TRP A 128 6.54 3.28 -6.61
C TRP A 128 7.04 2.85 -8.00
N PRO A 129 6.32 2.01 -8.78
CA PRO A 129 6.84 1.50 -10.05
C PRO A 129 7.12 2.59 -11.09
N PHE A 130 6.48 3.72 -11.01
CA PHE A 130 6.59 4.82 -11.97
C PHE A 130 7.05 6.14 -11.35
N ALA A 131 6.69 6.44 -10.10
CA ALA A 131 7.16 7.65 -9.43
C ALA A 131 8.69 7.68 -9.25
N THR A 132 9.33 6.52 -8.99
CA THR A 132 10.79 6.42 -8.90
C THR A 132 11.50 6.61 -10.24
N LEU A 133 10.77 6.53 -11.34
CA LEU A 133 11.26 6.76 -12.68
C LEU A 133 10.97 8.18 -13.20
N GLY A 134 10.39 9.03 -12.32
CA GLY A 134 10.16 10.45 -12.55
C GLY A 134 8.74 10.84 -12.95
N TRP A 135 7.77 9.90 -12.89
CA TRP A 135 6.36 10.26 -13.08
C TRP A 135 5.94 11.37 -12.07
N PRO A 136 5.15 12.38 -12.45
CA PRO A 136 4.32 12.46 -13.67
C PRO A 136 5.02 12.97 -14.95
N ASP A 137 6.31 13.27 -14.90
CA ASP A 137 7.03 13.73 -16.07
C ASP A 137 7.31 12.60 -17.07
N ASP A 138 7.35 12.90 -18.36
CA ASP A 138 7.78 11.98 -19.42
C ASP A 138 9.31 11.90 -19.48
N THR A 139 9.89 11.11 -18.58
CA THR A 139 11.36 10.99 -18.46
C THR A 139 11.94 9.90 -19.36
N ALA A 140 13.26 9.98 -19.60
CA ALA A 140 13.99 8.93 -20.30
C ALA A 140 13.93 7.59 -19.55
N ASP A 141 13.93 7.62 -18.21
CA ASP A 141 13.85 6.42 -17.36
C ASP A 141 12.47 5.78 -17.44
N MET A 142 11.38 6.55 -17.42
CA MET A 142 10.03 6.03 -17.65
C MET A 142 9.95 5.30 -18.99
N ARG A 143 10.38 5.93 -20.08
CA ARG A 143 10.36 5.33 -21.41
C ARG A 143 11.24 4.08 -21.54
N ARG A 144 12.31 3.99 -20.75
CA ARG A 144 13.29 2.88 -20.81
C ARG A 144 12.93 1.70 -19.92
N PHE A 145 12.44 1.95 -18.70
CA PHE A 145 12.35 0.96 -17.64
C PHE A 145 10.93 0.60 -17.24
N TYR A 146 9.93 1.40 -17.63
CA TYR A 146 8.54 1.07 -17.36
C TYR A 146 7.85 0.53 -18.63
N PRO A 147 7.01 -0.53 -18.54
CA PRO A 147 6.81 -1.38 -17.38
C PRO A 147 7.98 -2.33 -17.11
N THR A 148 8.12 -2.76 -15.86
CA THR A 148 9.13 -3.76 -15.49
C THR A 148 8.64 -5.19 -15.80
N GLN A 149 9.54 -6.18 -15.74
CA GLN A 149 9.20 -7.57 -16.01
C GLN A 149 8.95 -8.38 -14.76
N PHE A 150 9.58 -8.01 -13.64
CA PHE A 150 9.65 -8.88 -12.47
C PHE A 150 9.60 -8.09 -11.16
N LEU A 151 8.71 -8.51 -10.27
CA LEU A 151 8.64 -8.04 -8.88
C LEU A 151 8.81 -9.23 -7.95
N ALA A 152 9.76 -9.16 -7.00
CA ALA A 152 9.86 -10.13 -5.90
C ALA A 152 9.39 -9.48 -4.61
N THR A 153 8.46 -10.14 -3.90
CA THR A 153 7.90 -9.57 -2.65
C THR A 153 7.35 -10.67 -1.73
N ALA A 154 6.94 -10.26 -0.52
CA ALA A 154 6.35 -11.13 0.49
C ALA A 154 4.83 -11.30 0.29
N ARG A 155 4.31 -12.46 0.70
CA ARG A 155 2.88 -12.78 0.65
C ARG A 155 1.99 -11.78 1.41
N ASP A 156 2.52 -11.21 2.48
CA ASP A 156 1.75 -10.35 3.38
C ASP A 156 1.34 -9.02 2.75
N ILE A 157 2.02 -8.62 1.66
CA ILE A 157 1.77 -7.35 0.98
C ILE A 157 1.22 -7.52 -0.44
N ILE A 158 0.71 -8.70 -0.78
CA ILE A 158 0.04 -8.94 -2.07
C ILE A 158 -1.11 -7.93 -2.27
N TYR A 159 -1.98 -7.80 -1.30
CA TYR A 159 -3.12 -6.89 -1.37
C TYR A 159 -2.81 -5.46 -0.90
N LEU A 160 -1.82 -5.29 -0.02
CA LEU A 160 -1.43 -3.97 0.48
C LEU A 160 -0.60 -3.18 -0.54
N TRP A 161 0.20 -3.85 -1.34
CA TRP A 161 1.14 -3.22 -2.25
C TRP A 161 0.98 -3.68 -3.71
N VAL A 162 1.07 -4.99 -3.98
CA VAL A 162 1.05 -5.50 -5.36
C VAL A 162 -0.25 -5.10 -6.07
N ALA A 163 -1.40 -5.41 -5.48
CA ALA A 163 -2.70 -5.08 -6.07
C ALA A 163 -2.87 -3.57 -6.27
N ARG A 164 -2.44 -2.77 -5.30
CA ARG A 164 -2.51 -1.32 -5.38
C ARG A 164 -1.60 -0.73 -6.45
N MET A 165 -0.38 -1.24 -6.62
CA MET A 165 0.49 -0.81 -7.73
C MET A 165 -0.13 -1.11 -9.09
N VAL A 166 -0.76 -2.28 -9.25
CA VAL A 166 -1.46 -2.63 -10.50
C VAL A 166 -2.62 -1.68 -10.75
N MET A 167 -3.47 -1.43 -9.74
CA MET A 167 -4.56 -0.46 -9.85
C MET A 167 -4.06 0.94 -10.23
N ALA A 168 -2.99 1.43 -9.55
CA ALA A 168 -2.40 2.73 -9.85
C ALA A 168 -1.86 2.80 -11.29
N GLY A 169 -1.23 1.74 -11.78
CA GLY A 169 -0.74 1.70 -13.15
C GLY A 169 -1.87 1.82 -14.19
N TYR A 170 -2.98 1.12 -13.99
CA TYR A 170 -4.12 1.23 -14.90
C TYR A 170 -4.85 2.56 -14.81
N GLU A 171 -4.93 3.17 -13.63
CA GLU A 171 -5.66 4.42 -13.41
C GLU A 171 -4.85 5.66 -13.78
N LEU A 172 -3.60 5.74 -13.31
CA LEU A 172 -2.80 6.96 -13.39
C LEU A 172 -1.96 7.06 -14.66
N LEU A 173 -1.80 5.94 -15.39
CA LEU A 173 -1.07 5.89 -16.65
C LEU A 173 -2.00 5.65 -17.83
N ASP A 174 -3.20 6.22 -17.81
CA ASP A 174 -4.24 6.10 -18.85
C ASP A 174 -3.81 6.67 -20.21
N HIS A 175 -2.81 7.56 -20.21
CA HIS A 175 -2.16 8.11 -21.41
C HIS A 175 -1.27 7.09 -22.13
N LEU A 176 -0.88 5.99 -21.48
CA LEU A 176 -0.11 4.90 -22.10
C LEU A 176 -1.04 3.87 -22.77
N PRO A 177 -0.54 3.12 -23.77
CA PRO A 177 -1.24 1.95 -24.28
C PRO A 177 -1.58 0.95 -23.17
N GLU A 178 -2.73 0.29 -23.26
CA GLU A 178 -3.25 -0.57 -22.18
C GLU A 178 -2.27 -1.68 -21.79
N GLU A 179 -1.56 -2.25 -22.75
CA GLU A 179 -0.54 -3.27 -22.56
C GLU A 179 0.69 -2.80 -21.78
N GLN A 180 0.87 -1.48 -21.65
CA GLN A 180 1.97 -0.85 -20.89
C GLN A 180 1.54 -0.36 -19.51
N ARG A 181 0.27 -0.44 -19.15
CA ARG A 181 -0.23 0.07 -17.86
C ARG A 181 0.05 -0.88 -16.70
N ASN A 182 0.15 -2.17 -16.96
CA ASN A 182 0.49 -3.14 -15.92
C ASN A 182 1.97 -3.01 -15.52
N PRO A 183 2.30 -2.71 -14.25
CA PRO A 183 3.66 -2.32 -13.85
C PRO A 183 4.71 -3.44 -13.91
N PHE A 184 4.31 -4.72 -13.93
CA PHE A 184 5.22 -5.87 -13.99
C PHE A 184 4.51 -7.13 -14.49
N ALA A 185 5.21 -7.91 -15.35
CA ALA A 185 4.63 -9.12 -15.94
C ALA A 185 4.60 -10.32 -14.98
N THR A 186 5.55 -10.40 -14.05
CA THR A 186 5.64 -11.51 -13.08
C THR A 186 5.81 -10.98 -11.67
N CYS A 187 4.96 -11.45 -10.76
CA CYS A 187 5.08 -11.25 -9.32
C CYS A 187 5.52 -12.55 -8.65
N TYR A 188 6.74 -12.58 -8.14
CA TYR A 188 7.30 -13.70 -7.40
C TYR A 188 7.11 -13.49 -5.91
N ILE A 189 6.40 -14.41 -5.27
CA ILE A 189 6.16 -14.40 -3.84
C ILE A 189 7.16 -15.35 -3.18
N HIS A 190 8.17 -14.76 -2.56
CA HIS A 190 9.22 -15.53 -1.90
C HIS A 190 8.74 -16.22 -0.62
N ALA A 191 9.48 -17.26 -0.19
CA ALA A 191 9.25 -17.92 1.09
C ALA A 191 9.46 -16.97 2.27
N THR A 192 8.81 -17.26 3.39
CA THR A 192 9.04 -16.55 4.65
C THR A 192 9.98 -17.39 5.51
N VAL A 193 11.13 -16.83 5.87
CA VAL A 193 12.07 -17.47 6.80
C VAL A 193 11.47 -17.43 8.20
N LEU A 194 11.44 -18.60 8.85
CA LEU A 194 10.87 -18.78 10.19
C LEU A 194 12.00 -19.09 11.18
N ASP A 195 11.73 -18.86 12.47
CA ASP A 195 12.63 -19.29 13.53
C ASP A 195 12.64 -20.82 13.70
N ALA A 196 13.53 -21.37 14.51
CA ALA A 196 13.65 -22.80 14.76
C ALA A 196 12.38 -23.46 15.34
N LYS A 197 11.42 -22.66 15.82
CA LYS A 197 10.11 -23.12 16.32
C LYS A 197 9.00 -22.95 15.26
N GLY A 198 9.34 -22.59 14.02
CA GLY A 198 8.38 -22.35 12.94
C GLY A 198 7.58 -21.05 13.09
N ARG A 199 8.02 -20.10 13.89
CA ARG A 199 7.35 -18.82 14.11
C ARG A 199 7.97 -17.74 13.23
N ARG A 200 7.12 -16.81 12.79
CA ARG A 200 7.58 -15.61 12.08
C ARG A 200 8.55 -14.80 12.96
N MET A 201 9.67 -14.40 12.37
CA MET A 201 10.63 -13.54 13.02
C MET A 201 10.15 -12.09 13.07
N SER A 202 10.30 -11.43 14.23
CA SER A 202 10.01 -10.00 14.39
C SER A 202 10.95 -9.37 15.40
N LYS A 203 11.19 -8.06 15.27
CA LYS A 203 11.99 -7.30 16.23
C LYS A 203 11.40 -7.34 17.64
N SER A 204 10.07 -7.27 17.75
CA SER A 204 9.35 -7.28 19.02
C SER A 204 9.40 -8.64 19.72
N ALA A 205 9.51 -9.74 18.97
CA ALA A 205 9.62 -11.09 19.52
C ALA A 205 11.08 -11.47 19.88
N GLY A 206 12.06 -10.69 19.44
CA GLY A 206 13.47 -10.94 19.70
C GLY A 206 13.99 -12.28 19.14
N ASN A 207 13.31 -12.83 18.13
CA ASN A 207 13.61 -14.14 17.54
C ASN A 207 14.22 -14.02 16.13
N GLY A 208 14.72 -12.85 15.78
CA GLY A 208 15.43 -12.63 14.52
C GLY A 208 16.79 -13.34 14.53
N ILE A 209 17.17 -13.89 13.38
CA ILE A 209 18.50 -14.46 13.13
C ILE A 209 19.30 -13.39 12.40
N ASP A 210 20.47 -13.03 12.93
CA ASP A 210 21.35 -12.10 12.25
C ASP A 210 22.05 -12.82 11.07
N PRO A 211 21.86 -12.37 9.83
CA PRO A 211 22.51 -12.97 8.69
C PRO A 211 24.05 -12.85 8.73
N LEU A 212 24.61 -11.85 9.41
CA LEU A 212 26.05 -11.71 9.56
C LEU A 212 26.64 -12.82 10.44
N GLU A 213 25.98 -13.15 11.55
CA GLU A 213 26.40 -14.29 12.41
C GLU A 213 26.36 -15.61 11.62
N MET A 214 25.33 -15.80 10.78
CA MET A 214 25.24 -16.98 9.92
C MET A 214 26.34 -17.01 8.85
N ILE A 215 26.71 -15.86 8.29
CA ILE A 215 27.81 -15.75 7.32
C ILE A 215 29.15 -16.06 7.98
N GLU A 216 29.39 -15.57 9.19
CA GLU A 216 30.60 -15.87 9.94
C GLU A 216 30.73 -17.36 10.26
N GLN A 217 29.60 -18.01 10.61
CA GLN A 217 29.58 -19.42 11.00
C GLN A 217 29.65 -20.39 9.80
N TYR A 218 28.95 -20.09 8.70
CA TYR A 218 28.74 -21.03 7.60
C TYR A 218 29.28 -20.55 6.24
N GLY A 219 29.75 -19.31 6.17
CA GLY A 219 30.16 -18.68 4.93
C GLY A 219 29.02 -18.06 4.12
N ALA A 220 29.31 -16.98 3.40
CA ALA A 220 28.33 -16.22 2.63
C ALA A 220 27.63 -17.06 1.56
N ASP A 221 28.36 -17.91 0.86
CA ASP A 221 27.80 -18.73 -0.23
C ASP A 221 26.80 -19.77 0.29
N SER A 222 27.07 -20.36 1.45
CA SER A 222 26.16 -21.31 2.09
C SER A 222 24.85 -20.65 2.51
N VAL A 223 24.93 -19.45 3.11
CA VAL A 223 23.73 -18.68 3.50
C VAL A 223 22.92 -18.25 2.30
N ARG A 224 23.56 -17.75 1.24
CA ARG A 224 22.88 -17.38 -0.01
C ARG A 224 22.21 -18.57 -0.69
N PHE A 225 22.91 -19.69 -0.77
CA PHE A 225 22.34 -20.92 -1.35
C PHE A 225 21.13 -21.42 -0.52
N CYS A 226 21.22 -21.39 0.80
CA CYS A 226 20.10 -21.74 1.67
C CYS A 226 18.86 -20.91 1.38
N LEU A 227 19.02 -19.56 1.27
CA LEU A 227 17.90 -18.64 0.99
C LEU A 227 17.29 -18.88 -0.40
N ILE A 228 18.08 -19.25 -1.40
CA ILE A 228 17.56 -19.51 -2.75
C ILE A 228 16.83 -20.86 -2.82
N SER A 229 17.19 -21.80 -1.96
CA SER A 229 16.60 -23.17 -1.95
C SER A 229 15.28 -23.26 -1.17
N LEU A 230 14.88 -22.20 -0.47
CA LEU A 230 13.58 -22.10 0.23
C LEU A 230 12.43 -21.78 -0.72
#